data_c1620694596a8ac874defdca881086f5
#
_entry.id   c1620694596a8ac874defdca881086f5
#
_cell.length_a   1.000
_cell.length_b   1.000
_cell.length_c   1.000
_cell.angle_alpha   90.00
_cell.angle_beta   90.00
_cell.angle_gamma   90.00
#
_symmetry.space_group_name_H-M   'P 1'
#
loop_
_entity.id
_entity.type
_entity.pdbx_description
1 polymer ?
#
loop_
_entity_poly.entity_id
_entity_poly.type
_entity_poly.pdbx_seq_one_letter_code
_entity_poly.pdbx_strand_id
1 'polypeptide(L)'
;MSEIEKKPIKITETVLRDAHQSLIATRMPTEFMLPIVDKMDKVGYHSVECWGGATFDASLRFLKEDPWDRLRKLRDGFKNTKLQMLFRGQNILGYRPYADDVVDYFVQKSISNGIDIIRIFDCLNDLRNLQEAVNATNKFKAQEGRGEAQVALAYTLGDAYTLEYWTSMAKKIEEMGADSICIKAVSYTHLRAHETS
;
A
#
# COMPACT_ATOMS: atom_id res chain seq x y z
N MET A 1 28.53 -9.00 23.87
CA MET A 1 27.18 -9.01 23.30
C MET A 1 26.83 -7.55 23.03
N SER A 2 26.75 -7.14 21.76
CA SER A 2 26.34 -5.76 21.40
C SER A 2 24.89 -5.56 21.83
N GLU A 3 24.64 -4.52 22.62
CA GLU A 3 23.25 -4.10 22.91
C GLU A 3 22.52 -3.87 21.58
N ILE A 4 21.47 -4.64 21.34
CA ILE A 4 20.58 -4.42 20.19
C ILE A 4 19.82 -3.13 20.51
N GLU A 5 20.15 -2.07 19.78
CA GLU A 5 19.44 -0.80 19.88
C GLU A 5 17.96 -1.02 19.56
N LYS A 6 17.09 -0.89 20.56
CA LYS A 6 15.65 -1.07 20.42
C LYS A 6 15.07 0.05 19.57
N LYS A 7 14.82 -0.20 18.30
CA LYS A 7 14.12 0.74 17.43
C LYS A 7 12.62 0.70 17.75
N PRO A 8 11.93 1.86 17.82
CA PRO A 8 10.50 1.89 18.06
C PRO A 8 9.73 1.21 16.91
N ILE A 9 8.65 0.51 17.24
CA ILE A 9 7.76 -0.09 16.26
C ILE A 9 7.05 1.02 15.49
N LYS A 10 7.00 0.90 14.17
CA LYS A 10 6.30 1.81 13.27
C LYS A 10 4.91 1.26 12.96
N ILE A 11 3.88 2.04 13.22
CA ILE A 11 2.48 1.62 13.00
C ILE A 11 1.94 2.25 11.73
N THR A 12 1.31 1.45 10.88
CA THR A 12 0.51 1.90 9.74
C THR A 12 -0.96 1.76 10.06
N GLU A 13 -1.71 2.86 9.98
CA GLU A 13 -3.16 2.86 10.15
C GLU A 13 -3.85 2.62 8.79
N THR A 14 -4.89 1.80 8.76
CA THR A 14 -5.59 1.43 7.52
C THR A 14 -7.07 1.81 7.50
N VAL A 15 -7.55 2.51 8.52
CA VAL A 15 -8.97 2.84 8.69
C VAL A 15 -9.55 3.65 7.52
N LEU A 16 -8.75 4.52 6.90
CA LEU A 16 -9.20 5.36 5.78
C LEU A 16 -9.21 4.62 4.43
N ARG A 17 -8.81 3.35 4.37
CA ARG A 17 -8.90 2.52 3.17
C ARG A 17 -9.57 1.19 3.43
N ASP A 18 -9.01 0.34 4.29
CA ASP A 18 -9.45 -1.04 4.47
C ASP A 18 -10.77 -1.14 5.23
N ALA A 19 -10.92 -0.38 6.30
CA ALA A 19 -12.13 -0.46 7.14
C ALA A 19 -13.39 -0.05 6.37
N HIS A 20 -13.39 1.10 5.70
CA HIS A 20 -14.58 1.50 4.95
C HIS A 20 -14.78 0.69 3.66
N GLN A 21 -13.71 0.11 3.10
CA GLN A 21 -13.83 -0.85 2.01
C GLN A 21 -14.57 -2.11 2.48
N SER A 22 -14.26 -2.60 3.67
CA SER A 22 -14.84 -3.81 4.23
C SER A 22 -16.25 -3.59 4.79
N LEU A 23 -16.51 -2.45 5.40
CA LEU A 23 -17.76 -2.18 6.12
C LEU A 23 -18.84 -1.55 5.26
N ILE A 24 -18.47 -0.67 4.32
CA ILE A 24 -19.44 0.08 3.50
C ILE A 24 -19.07 0.11 2.01
N ALA A 25 -18.43 -0.96 1.54
CA ALA A 25 -18.07 -1.15 0.12
C ALA A 25 -17.33 0.06 -0.48
N THR A 26 -16.40 0.65 0.24
CA THR A 26 -15.56 1.80 -0.17
C THR A 26 -16.37 3.09 -0.43
N ARG A 27 -17.58 3.20 0.14
CA ARG A 27 -18.51 4.31 -0.16
C ARG A 27 -18.50 5.41 0.90
N MET A 28 -17.40 5.61 1.62
CA MET A 28 -17.24 6.76 2.52
C MET A 28 -16.88 8.01 1.71
N PRO A 29 -17.70 9.08 1.74
CA PRO A 29 -17.37 10.35 1.11
C PRO A 29 -16.11 10.98 1.72
N THR A 30 -15.37 11.74 0.92
CA THR A 30 -14.15 12.43 1.36
C THR A 30 -14.45 13.38 2.52
N GLU A 31 -15.57 14.09 2.48
CA GLU A 31 -15.97 15.04 3.52
C GLU A 31 -16.11 14.39 4.92
N PHE A 32 -16.42 13.09 4.98
CA PHE A 32 -16.53 12.37 6.25
C PHE A 32 -15.19 11.92 6.80
N MET A 33 -14.15 11.84 5.95
CA MET A 33 -12.79 11.53 6.37
C MET A 33 -12.04 12.75 6.91
N LEU A 34 -12.24 13.92 6.30
CA LEU A 34 -11.45 15.11 6.61
C LEU A 34 -11.48 15.55 8.08
N PRO A 35 -12.60 15.47 8.81
CA PRO A 35 -12.66 15.93 10.21
C PRO A 35 -11.73 15.17 11.18
N ILE A 36 -11.32 13.94 10.85
CA ILE A 36 -10.44 13.14 11.71
C ILE A 36 -8.97 13.29 11.36
N VAL A 37 -8.65 13.80 10.16
CA VAL A 37 -7.29 13.80 9.61
C VAL A 37 -6.28 14.51 10.50
N ASP A 38 -6.61 15.72 10.98
CA ASP A 38 -5.72 16.49 11.88
C ASP A 38 -5.42 15.75 13.20
N LYS A 39 -6.40 15.01 13.73
CA LYS A 39 -6.20 14.20 14.93
C LYS A 39 -5.32 12.99 14.62
N MET A 40 -5.56 12.31 13.51
CA MET A 40 -4.76 11.16 13.08
C MET A 40 -3.30 11.56 12.80
N ASP A 41 -3.07 12.72 12.20
CA ASP A 41 -1.72 13.21 11.91
C ASP A 41 -0.89 13.47 13.18
N LYS A 42 -1.55 13.72 14.31
CA LYS A 42 -0.93 13.95 15.62
C LYS A 42 -0.68 12.67 16.44
N VAL A 43 -1.22 11.52 16.02
CA VAL A 43 -1.03 10.24 16.73
C VAL A 43 0.41 9.73 16.65
N GLY A 44 1.13 10.09 15.58
CA GLY A 44 2.49 9.64 15.33
C GLY A 44 2.56 8.31 14.56
N TYR A 45 1.56 8.02 13.75
CA TYR A 45 1.63 6.90 12.81
C TYR A 45 2.80 7.07 11.84
N HIS A 46 3.43 5.97 11.47
CA HIS A 46 4.41 5.95 10.40
C HIS A 46 3.77 6.28 9.05
N SER A 47 2.62 5.68 8.81
CA SER A 47 1.83 5.93 7.60
C SER A 47 0.34 5.69 7.85
N VAL A 48 -0.48 6.28 6.97
CA VAL A 48 -1.91 6.00 6.87
C VAL A 48 -2.19 5.50 5.46
N GLU A 49 -2.74 4.29 5.37
CA GLU A 49 -3.22 3.76 4.09
C GLU A 49 -4.61 4.34 3.82
N CYS A 50 -4.71 5.22 2.83
CA CYS A 50 -5.90 6.02 2.60
C CYS A 50 -6.40 5.95 1.15
N TRP A 51 -5.68 5.28 0.26
CA TRP A 51 -5.98 5.27 -1.16
C TRP A 51 -5.65 3.93 -1.82
N GLY A 52 -6.20 3.69 -3.01
CA GLY A 52 -5.99 2.45 -3.75
C GLY A 52 -6.99 2.26 -4.88
N GLY A 53 -6.92 1.11 -5.56
CA GLY A 53 -7.75 0.84 -6.73
C GLY A 53 -9.24 0.86 -6.45
N ALA A 54 -9.69 0.22 -5.38
CA ALA A 54 -11.11 0.21 -5.00
C ALA A 54 -11.59 1.62 -4.59
N THR A 55 -10.76 2.41 -3.91
CA THR A 55 -11.07 3.78 -3.55
C THR A 55 -11.23 4.66 -4.79
N PHE A 56 -10.32 4.52 -5.75
CA PHE A 56 -10.38 5.23 -7.02
C PHE A 56 -11.67 4.92 -7.79
N ASP A 57 -11.95 3.64 -7.97
CA ASP A 57 -13.13 3.15 -8.71
C ASP A 57 -14.44 3.58 -8.03
N ALA A 58 -14.55 3.41 -6.71
CA ALA A 58 -15.75 3.77 -5.96
C ALA A 58 -16.01 5.28 -5.94
N SER A 59 -14.96 6.10 -5.89
CA SER A 59 -15.08 7.57 -5.98
C SER A 59 -15.76 7.98 -7.28
N LEU A 60 -15.35 7.43 -8.41
CA LEU A 60 -15.93 7.73 -9.71
C LEU A 60 -17.34 7.16 -9.87
N ARG A 61 -17.53 5.86 -9.57
CA ARG A 61 -18.77 5.17 -9.90
C ARG A 61 -19.93 5.50 -8.96
N PHE A 62 -19.66 5.68 -7.69
CA PHE A 62 -20.70 5.76 -6.66
C PHE A 62 -20.77 7.08 -5.94
N LEU A 63 -19.64 7.73 -5.70
CA LEU A 63 -19.57 8.96 -4.93
C LEU A 63 -19.60 10.21 -5.79
N LYS A 64 -19.35 10.07 -7.10
CA LYS A 64 -19.22 11.20 -8.05
C LYS A 64 -18.15 12.21 -7.59
N GLU A 65 -17.08 11.69 -6.98
CA GLU A 65 -15.92 12.44 -6.53
C GLU A 65 -14.73 12.21 -7.48
N ASP A 66 -13.91 13.25 -7.67
CA ASP A 66 -12.59 13.09 -8.29
C ASP A 66 -11.66 12.39 -7.30
N PRO A 67 -11.17 11.16 -7.60
CA PRO A 67 -10.26 10.43 -6.71
C PRO A 67 -8.93 11.15 -6.50
N TRP A 68 -8.43 11.92 -7.45
CA TRP A 68 -7.22 12.71 -7.31
C TRP A 68 -7.42 13.91 -6.38
N ASP A 69 -8.59 14.56 -6.43
CA ASP A 69 -8.93 15.62 -5.50
C ASP A 69 -9.04 15.11 -4.06
N ARG A 70 -9.62 13.91 -3.88
CA ARG A 70 -9.62 13.20 -2.59
C ARG A 70 -8.20 13.04 -2.06
N LEU A 71 -7.29 12.52 -2.89
CA LEU A 71 -5.89 12.30 -2.49
C LEU A 71 -5.21 13.60 -2.09
N ARG A 72 -5.39 14.66 -2.88
CA ARG A 72 -4.81 15.99 -2.58
C ARG A 72 -5.33 16.56 -1.26
N LYS A 73 -6.64 16.46 -1.00
CA LYS A 73 -7.27 16.92 0.25
C LYS A 73 -6.74 16.15 1.46
N LEU A 74 -6.58 14.84 1.35
CA LEU A 74 -5.95 14.03 2.40
C LEU A 74 -4.49 14.44 2.62
N ARG A 75 -3.71 14.62 1.53
CA ARG A 75 -2.34 15.10 1.63
C ARG A 75 -2.23 16.47 2.31
N ASP A 76 -3.17 17.37 2.00
CA ASP A 76 -3.20 18.69 2.64
C ASP A 76 -3.49 18.63 4.12
N GLY A 77 -4.25 17.64 4.56
CA GLY A 77 -4.55 17.44 5.97
C GLY A 77 -3.43 16.73 6.75
N PHE A 78 -2.76 15.74 6.14
CA PHE A 78 -1.65 15.03 6.77
C PHE A 78 -0.32 15.75 6.50
N LYS A 79 0.32 16.31 7.51
CA LYS A 79 1.60 17.03 7.40
C LYS A 79 2.80 16.21 7.86
N ASN A 80 2.59 15.37 8.86
CA ASN A 80 3.65 14.61 9.53
C ASN A 80 3.63 13.11 9.17
N THR A 81 2.47 12.60 8.78
CA THR A 81 2.24 11.18 8.52
C THR A 81 2.37 10.88 7.02
N LYS A 82 3.07 9.81 6.67
CA LYS A 82 3.15 9.34 5.30
C LYS A 82 1.80 8.83 4.81
N LEU A 83 1.48 9.10 3.54
CA LEU A 83 0.32 8.51 2.88
C LEU A 83 0.70 7.26 2.11
N GLN A 84 -0.09 6.21 2.28
CA GLN A 84 0.12 4.94 1.64
C GLN A 84 -1.09 4.57 0.77
N MET A 85 -0.80 3.90 -0.36
CA MET A 85 -1.82 3.32 -1.21
C MET A 85 -1.62 1.83 -1.41
N LEU A 86 -2.73 1.10 -1.65
CA LEU A 86 -2.71 -0.27 -2.13
C LEU A 86 -2.73 -0.28 -3.66
N PHE A 87 -1.82 -1.06 -4.28
CA PHE A 87 -1.59 -1.09 -5.71
C PHE A 87 -1.58 -2.54 -6.23
N ARG A 88 -2.47 -2.86 -7.18
CA ARG A 88 -2.64 -4.24 -7.70
C ARG A 88 -1.63 -4.59 -8.80
N GLY A 89 -0.33 -4.37 -8.57
CA GLY A 89 0.69 -4.69 -9.58
C GLY A 89 0.31 -4.19 -10.98
N GLN A 90 0.46 -5.01 -12.00
CA GLN A 90 0.18 -4.63 -13.39
C GLN A 90 -1.29 -4.26 -13.65
N ASN A 91 -2.21 -4.64 -12.77
CA ASN A 91 -3.64 -4.31 -12.91
C ASN A 91 -3.99 -2.92 -12.34
N ILE A 92 -3.07 -2.27 -11.62
CA ILE A 92 -3.26 -0.95 -10.97
C ILE A 92 -4.53 -0.94 -10.09
N LEU A 93 -5.65 -0.56 -10.67
CA LEU A 93 -6.97 -0.48 -10.04
C LEU A 93 -8.02 -1.38 -10.72
N GLY A 94 -7.67 -1.97 -11.86
CA GLY A 94 -8.59 -2.73 -12.70
C GLY A 94 -8.56 -4.24 -12.47
N TYR A 95 -9.15 -4.95 -13.43
CA TYR A 95 -9.29 -6.41 -13.44
C TYR A 95 -8.52 -7.07 -14.58
N ARG A 96 -7.80 -6.29 -15.37
CA ARG A 96 -6.90 -6.73 -16.44
C ARG A 96 -5.60 -5.96 -16.37
N PRO A 97 -4.49 -6.57 -16.83
CA PRO A 97 -3.21 -5.87 -16.87
C PRO A 97 -3.27 -4.64 -17.79
N TYR A 98 -2.67 -3.57 -17.35
CA TYR A 98 -2.41 -2.38 -18.16
C TYR A 98 -1.01 -2.49 -18.80
N ALA A 99 -0.76 -1.69 -19.83
CA ALA A 99 0.56 -1.56 -20.42
C ALA A 99 1.54 -0.85 -19.46
N ASP A 100 2.84 -1.10 -19.62
CA ASP A 100 3.88 -0.62 -18.71
C ASP A 100 3.93 0.91 -18.61
N ASP A 101 3.73 1.61 -19.71
CA ASP A 101 3.67 3.06 -19.74
C ASP A 101 2.50 3.64 -18.93
N VAL A 102 1.37 2.92 -18.88
CA VAL A 102 0.22 3.29 -18.04
C VAL A 102 0.54 3.08 -16.57
N VAL A 103 1.22 1.97 -16.22
CA VAL A 103 1.68 1.70 -14.85
C VAL A 103 2.66 2.80 -14.40
N ASP A 104 3.67 3.10 -15.22
CA ASP A 104 4.66 4.14 -14.96
C ASP A 104 3.99 5.51 -14.74
N TYR A 105 3.08 5.89 -15.62
CA TYR A 105 2.38 7.18 -15.52
C TYR A 105 1.46 7.26 -14.31
N PHE A 106 0.76 6.15 -13.96
CA PHE A 106 -0.11 6.13 -12.80
C PHE A 106 0.69 6.22 -11.48
N VAL A 107 1.82 5.52 -11.39
CA VAL A 107 2.75 5.63 -10.26
C VAL A 107 3.27 7.06 -10.12
N GLN A 108 3.72 7.67 -11.21
CA GLN A 108 4.15 9.06 -11.23
C GLN A 108 3.06 9.99 -10.66
N LYS A 109 1.84 9.85 -11.18
CA LYS A 109 0.71 10.70 -10.73
C LYS A 109 0.34 10.46 -9.27
N SER A 110 0.45 9.22 -8.80
CA SER A 110 0.21 8.91 -7.39
C SER A 110 1.21 9.60 -6.47
N ILE A 111 2.49 9.53 -6.81
CA ILE A 111 3.57 10.15 -6.02
C ILE A 111 3.45 11.68 -6.06
N SER A 112 3.29 12.29 -7.24
CA SER A 112 3.17 13.74 -7.37
C SER A 112 1.91 14.31 -6.72
N ASN A 113 0.85 13.53 -6.55
CA ASN A 113 -0.35 13.95 -5.80
C ASN A 113 -0.28 13.62 -4.29
N GLY A 114 0.82 13.08 -3.79
CA GLY A 114 1.07 13.01 -2.36
C GLY A 114 1.23 11.63 -1.73
N ILE A 115 1.26 10.56 -2.51
CA ILE A 115 1.56 9.21 -2.00
C ILE A 115 3.05 9.11 -1.67
N ASP A 116 3.35 8.61 -0.48
CA ASP A 116 4.70 8.35 0.01
C ASP A 116 5.08 6.86 -0.10
N ILE A 117 4.13 5.95 0.08
CA ILE A 117 4.37 4.50 0.06
C ILE A 117 3.38 3.84 -0.90
N ILE A 118 3.91 3.09 -1.87
CA ILE A 118 3.11 2.27 -2.77
C ILE A 118 3.23 0.82 -2.33
N ARG A 119 2.15 0.26 -1.76
CA ARG A 119 2.07 -1.15 -1.39
C ARG A 119 1.58 -1.95 -2.58
N ILE A 120 2.52 -2.62 -3.23
CA ILE A 120 2.34 -3.35 -4.47
C ILE A 120 2.10 -4.83 -4.16
N PHE A 121 1.04 -5.43 -4.70
CA PHE A 121 0.74 -6.84 -4.49
C PHE A 121 0.20 -7.52 -5.73
N ASP A 122 0.38 -8.83 -5.77
CA ASP A 122 -0.33 -9.75 -6.65
C ASP A 122 -0.91 -10.88 -5.79
N CYS A 123 -2.17 -11.27 -6.05
CA CYS A 123 -2.86 -12.25 -5.20
C CYS A 123 -2.26 -13.67 -5.31
N LEU A 124 -1.53 -13.97 -6.38
CA LEU A 124 -0.82 -15.23 -6.60
C LEU A 124 0.68 -15.12 -6.34
N ASN A 125 1.16 -13.96 -5.88
CA ASN A 125 2.57 -13.66 -5.68
C ASN A 125 3.42 -13.80 -6.95
N ASP A 126 2.86 -13.50 -8.13
CA ASP A 126 3.63 -13.47 -9.36
C ASP A 126 4.44 -12.18 -9.44
N LEU A 127 5.75 -12.28 -9.19
CA LEU A 127 6.66 -11.13 -9.14
C LEU A 127 6.76 -10.39 -10.48
N ARG A 128 6.46 -11.05 -11.61
CA ARG A 128 6.46 -10.42 -12.94
C ARG A 128 5.40 -9.31 -13.02
N ASN A 129 4.29 -9.48 -12.32
CA ASN A 129 3.21 -8.49 -12.24
C ASN A 129 3.55 -7.30 -11.32
N LEU A 130 4.65 -7.37 -10.58
CA LEU A 130 5.04 -6.34 -9.61
C LEU A 130 6.21 -5.48 -10.12
N GLN A 131 7.03 -6.04 -11.01
CA GLN A 131 8.32 -5.47 -11.41
C GLN A 131 8.19 -4.04 -11.94
N GLU A 132 7.24 -3.78 -12.84
CA GLU A 132 7.08 -2.45 -13.45
C GLU A 132 6.67 -1.40 -12.41
N ALA A 133 5.77 -1.75 -11.50
CA ALA A 133 5.37 -0.84 -10.43
C ALA A 133 6.51 -0.51 -9.46
N VAL A 134 7.40 -1.49 -9.16
CA VAL A 134 8.61 -1.26 -8.35
C VAL A 134 9.59 -0.36 -9.10
N ASN A 135 9.84 -0.65 -10.38
CA ASN A 135 10.73 0.15 -11.23
C ASN A 135 10.26 1.61 -11.32
N ALA A 136 8.98 1.82 -11.60
CA ALA A 136 8.37 3.13 -11.69
C ALA A 136 8.47 3.89 -10.35
N THR A 137 8.19 3.21 -9.23
CA THR A 137 8.29 3.83 -7.90
C THR A 137 9.72 4.30 -7.62
N ASN A 138 10.72 3.46 -7.88
CA ASN A 138 12.13 3.81 -7.68
C ASN A 138 12.59 4.94 -8.60
N LYS A 139 12.13 4.94 -9.85
CA LYS A 139 12.40 6.00 -10.83
C LYS A 139 11.90 7.35 -10.31
N PHE A 140 10.65 7.43 -9.88
CA PHE A 140 10.07 8.69 -9.41
C PHE A 140 10.52 9.08 -8.00
N LYS A 141 10.88 8.11 -7.15
CA LYS A 141 11.58 8.36 -5.88
C LYS A 141 12.87 9.15 -6.09
N ALA A 142 13.65 8.78 -7.09
CA ALA A 142 14.89 9.49 -7.43
C ALA A 142 14.64 10.92 -7.93
N GLN A 143 13.51 11.18 -8.58
CA GLN A 143 13.16 12.48 -9.15
C GLN A 143 12.50 13.41 -8.11
N GLU A 144 11.60 12.91 -7.30
CA GLU A 144 10.76 13.72 -6.42
C GLU A 144 11.16 13.61 -4.93
N GLY A 145 12.14 12.76 -4.58
CA GLY A 145 12.54 12.50 -3.20
C GLY A 145 11.46 11.81 -2.35
N ARG A 146 10.42 11.26 -3.00
CA ARG A 146 9.27 10.62 -2.41
C ARG A 146 8.92 9.35 -3.19
N GLY A 147 8.31 8.39 -2.52
CA GLY A 147 7.91 7.12 -3.10
C GLY A 147 8.73 5.97 -2.54
N GLU A 148 8.12 5.14 -1.70
CA GLU A 148 8.69 3.89 -1.20
C GLU A 148 7.95 2.72 -1.84
N ALA A 149 8.69 1.80 -2.45
CA ALA A 149 8.13 0.56 -2.99
C ALA A 149 8.05 -0.48 -1.88
N GLN A 150 6.83 -0.78 -1.42
CA GLN A 150 6.58 -1.86 -0.48
C GLN A 150 5.90 -3.02 -1.22
N VAL A 151 6.57 -4.16 -1.31
CA VAL A 151 5.98 -5.35 -1.91
C VAL A 151 5.27 -6.18 -0.85
N ALA A 152 3.98 -6.46 -1.08
CA ALA A 152 3.18 -7.27 -0.19
C ALA A 152 3.06 -8.70 -0.71
N LEU A 153 3.45 -9.67 0.13
CA LEU A 153 3.28 -11.10 -0.10
C LEU A 153 1.92 -11.54 0.45
N ALA A 154 1.12 -12.16 -0.39
CA ALA A 154 -0.11 -12.86 0.02
C ALA A 154 0.28 -14.16 0.72
N TYR A 155 0.52 -14.07 2.04
CA TYR A 155 0.98 -15.19 2.84
C TYR A 155 -0.14 -16.21 3.07
N THR A 156 0.15 -17.47 2.77
CA THR A 156 -0.76 -18.58 2.96
C THR A 156 -0.04 -19.81 3.49
N LEU A 157 -0.78 -20.79 3.99
CA LEU A 157 -0.27 -22.06 4.50
C LEU A 157 -0.59 -23.18 3.51
N GLY A 158 0.24 -24.20 3.50
CA GLY A 158 0.11 -25.40 2.67
C GLY A 158 1.47 -26.03 2.36
N ASP A 159 1.48 -27.26 1.91
CA ASP A 159 2.71 -28.04 1.70
C ASP A 159 3.70 -27.39 0.72
N ALA A 160 3.20 -26.64 -0.24
CA ALA A 160 4.01 -25.91 -1.21
C ALA A 160 4.66 -24.62 -0.65
N TYR A 161 4.17 -24.12 0.47
CA TYR A 161 4.57 -22.83 1.04
C TYR A 161 5.54 -23.00 2.21
N THR A 162 6.69 -23.61 1.91
CA THR A 162 7.75 -23.88 2.88
C THR A 162 8.50 -22.62 3.31
N LEU A 163 9.32 -22.73 4.34
CA LEU A 163 10.21 -21.63 4.76
C LEU A 163 11.17 -21.23 3.61
N GLU A 164 11.68 -22.19 2.87
CA GLU A 164 12.55 -21.97 1.71
C GLU A 164 11.82 -21.20 0.61
N TYR A 165 10.55 -21.53 0.35
CA TYR A 165 9.72 -20.79 -0.61
C TYR A 165 9.62 -19.30 -0.21
N TRP A 166 9.23 -19.01 1.02
CA TRP A 166 9.06 -17.63 1.50
C TRP A 166 10.38 -16.86 1.57
N THR A 167 11.45 -17.53 1.98
CA THR A 167 12.78 -16.92 2.01
C THR A 167 13.29 -16.60 0.61
N SER A 168 13.04 -17.49 -0.36
CA SER A 168 13.36 -17.24 -1.77
C SER A 168 12.57 -16.07 -2.34
N MET A 169 11.27 -15.99 -2.02
CA MET A 169 10.44 -14.86 -2.43
C MET A 169 10.94 -13.54 -1.86
N ALA A 170 11.28 -13.50 -0.58
CA ALA A 170 11.81 -12.30 0.05
C ALA A 170 13.11 -11.82 -0.61
N LYS A 171 14.05 -12.74 -0.90
CA LYS A 171 15.29 -12.39 -1.61
C LYS A 171 15.03 -11.82 -3.00
N LYS A 172 14.14 -12.44 -3.77
CA LYS A 172 13.78 -11.93 -5.10
C LYS A 172 13.16 -10.53 -5.03
N ILE A 173 12.33 -10.25 -4.03
CA ILE A 173 11.74 -8.93 -3.82
C ILE A 173 12.81 -7.89 -3.46
N GLU A 174 13.80 -8.25 -2.65
CA GLU A 174 14.96 -7.41 -2.37
C GLU A 174 15.76 -7.12 -3.63
N GLU A 175 16.04 -8.15 -4.45
CA GLU A 175 16.73 -8.02 -5.74
C GLU A 175 15.96 -7.16 -6.75
N MET A 176 14.62 -7.12 -6.68
CA MET A 176 13.78 -6.22 -7.48
C MET A 176 13.94 -4.75 -7.10
N GLY A 177 14.56 -4.44 -5.97
CA GLY A 177 14.76 -3.09 -5.47
C GLY A 177 13.60 -2.55 -4.63
N ALA A 178 12.81 -3.41 -3.99
CA ALA A 178 11.79 -2.99 -3.05
C ALA A 178 12.42 -2.41 -1.76
N ASP A 179 11.84 -1.35 -1.21
CA ASP A 179 12.29 -0.73 0.04
C ASP A 179 11.88 -1.54 1.28
N SER A 180 10.77 -2.26 1.20
CA SER A 180 10.26 -3.08 2.30
C SER A 180 9.33 -4.19 1.82
N ILE A 181 9.16 -5.20 2.66
CA ILE A 181 8.23 -6.31 2.44
C ILE A 181 7.10 -6.23 3.46
N CYS A 182 5.88 -6.42 3.00
CA CYS A 182 4.69 -6.57 3.83
C CYS A 182 4.24 -8.03 3.78
N ILE A 183 4.14 -8.69 4.94
CA ILE A 183 3.51 -10.00 5.03
C ILE A 183 2.01 -9.77 5.22
N LYS A 184 1.23 -10.11 4.20
CA LYS A 184 -0.21 -9.96 4.20
C LYS A 184 -0.86 -11.34 4.32
N ALA A 185 -1.30 -11.68 5.53
CA ALA A 185 -1.97 -12.95 5.76
C ALA A 185 -3.32 -13.00 5.04
N VAL A 186 -3.57 -14.04 4.26
CA VAL A 186 -4.83 -14.23 3.52
C VAL A 186 -5.91 -14.79 4.43
N SER A 187 -5.54 -15.52 5.49
CA SER A 187 -6.47 -16.18 6.41
C SER A 187 -6.22 -15.75 7.86
N TYR A 188 -6.71 -14.58 8.23
CA TYR A 188 -6.67 -14.08 9.60
C TYR A 188 -7.34 -14.97 10.63
N THR A 189 -8.38 -15.68 10.23
CA THR A 189 -9.23 -16.47 11.10
C THR A 189 -8.52 -17.64 11.77
N HIS A 190 -7.33 -18.00 11.33
CA HIS A 190 -6.56 -19.12 11.85
C HIS A 190 -5.28 -18.74 12.60
N LEU A 191 -4.91 -17.45 12.60
CA LEU A 191 -3.79 -16.97 13.38
C LEU A 191 -4.25 -16.60 14.78
N ARG A 192 -3.71 -17.31 15.78
CA ARG A 192 -3.93 -16.94 17.18
C ARG A 192 -3.03 -15.76 17.55
N ALA A 193 -3.47 -14.93 18.51
CA ALA A 193 -2.75 -13.72 18.87
C ALA A 193 -1.28 -13.95 19.30
N HIS A 194 -0.96 -15.14 19.84
CA HIS A 194 0.41 -15.51 20.23
C HIS A 194 1.29 -15.99 19.05
N GLU A 195 0.69 -16.22 17.90
CA GLU A 195 1.42 -16.62 16.67
C GLU A 195 1.91 -15.39 15.88
N THR A 196 1.51 -14.21 16.29
CA THR A 196 1.89 -12.93 15.66
C THR A 196 2.96 -12.16 16.45
N SER A 197 3.43 -12.73 17.54
CA SER A 197 4.48 -12.11 18.39
C SER A 197 5.90 -12.49 18.00
#